data_9e376729adfdc70995c4db2e2e93436f
#
_entry.id   9e376729adfdc70995c4db2e2e93436f
#
_cell.length_a   1.000
_cell.length_b   1.000
_cell.length_c   1.000
_cell.angle_alpha   90.00
_cell.angle_beta   90.00
_cell.angle_gamma   90.00
#
_symmetry.space_group_name_H-M   'P 1'
#
loop_
_entity.id
_entity.type
_entity.pdbx_description
1 polymer ?
#
loop_
_entity_poly.entity_id
_entity_poly.type
_entity_poly.pdbx_seq_one_letter_code
_entity_poly.pdbx_strand_id
1 'polypeptide(L)'
;MLSSKGPVRLIDHRDLDFVHRGGPPGKAAVARALSNEISPNLGIGFARWEGAEVAWTVLYDEVIFVIEGCFELKANHEHYRVEPGQMLWIPEGTELVYGGYALFGYVVYPGDWKRQHGLE
;
A
#
# COMPACT_ATOMS: atom_id res chain seq x y z
N MET A 1 -22.53 -2.59 1.29
CA MET A 1 -21.19 -3.18 1.46
C MET A 1 -21.23 -4.65 1.10
N LEU A 2 -20.28 -5.10 0.30
CA LEU A 2 -20.15 -6.51 -0.05
C LEU A 2 -19.58 -7.28 1.15
N SER A 3 -19.95 -8.54 1.25
CA SER A 3 -19.49 -9.42 2.33
C SER A 3 -18.12 -10.00 2.00
N SER A 4 -17.25 -10.01 2.99
CA SER A 4 -16.01 -10.75 2.94
C SER A 4 -16.30 -12.24 3.13
N LYS A 5 -15.38 -13.08 2.70
CA LYS A 5 -15.59 -14.53 2.70
C LYS A 5 -14.50 -15.27 3.43
N GLY A 6 -14.87 -16.37 4.01
CA GLY A 6 -13.96 -17.33 4.60
C GLY A 6 -13.63 -17.05 6.05
N PRO A 7 -12.78 -17.89 6.64
CA PRO A 7 -12.38 -17.78 8.04
C PRO A 7 -11.35 -16.68 8.25
N VAL A 8 -11.06 -16.40 9.51
CA VAL A 8 -9.93 -15.57 9.89
C VAL A 8 -8.66 -16.12 9.22
N ARG A 9 -7.80 -15.24 8.76
CA ARG A 9 -6.55 -15.60 8.09
C ARG A 9 -5.37 -14.92 8.79
N LEU A 10 -4.35 -15.69 9.08
CA LEU A 10 -3.06 -15.19 9.53
C LEU A 10 -2.16 -15.09 8.31
N ILE A 11 -1.65 -13.89 8.04
CA ILE A 11 -0.81 -13.65 6.86
C ILE A 11 0.54 -13.12 7.33
N ASP A 12 1.60 -13.77 6.86
CA ASP A 12 2.97 -13.38 7.17
C ASP A 12 3.61 -12.90 5.87
N HIS A 13 4.20 -11.70 5.88
CA HIS A 13 4.81 -11.12 4.69
C HIS A 13 5.94 -12.00 4.12
N ARG A 14 6.58 -12.81 4.97
CA ARG A 14 7.67 -13.70 4.55
C ARG A 14 7.22 -14.84 3.66
N ASP A 15 5.91 -15.13 3.67
CA ASP A 15 5.30 -16.19 2.85
C ASP A 15 4.74 -15.66 1.53
N LEU A 16 4.84 -14.37 1.27
CA LEU A 16 4.27 -13.74 0.09
C LEU A 16 5.32 -13.45 -0.97
N ASP A 17 4.90 -13.49 -2.24
CA ASP A 17 5.74 -13.12 -3.37
C ASP A 17 5.61 -11.64 -3.65
N PHE A 18 6.71 -10.90 -3.59
CA PHE A 18 6.74 -9.48 -3.89
C PHE A 18 6.97 -9.28 -5.38
N VAL A 19 6.13 -8.47 -6.01
CA VAL A 19 6.14 -8.20 -7.44
C VAL A 19 6.64 -6.77 -7.67
N HIS A 20 7.60 -6.62 -8.58
CA HIS A 20 8.18 -5.32 -8.93
C HIS A 20 7.10 -4.32 -9.35
N ARG A 21 7.17 -3.08 -8.83
CA ARG A 21 6.20 -2.03 -9.11
C ARG A 21 6.82 -0.66 -9.37
N GLY A 22 8.11 -0.47 -9.17
CA GLY A 22 8.73 0.83 -9.38
C GLY A 22 10.24 0.77 -9.49
N GLY A 23 10.82 1.84 -10.08
CA GLY A 23 12.25 1.96 -10.32
C GLY A 23 12.63 1.58 -11.75
N PRO A 24 13.88 1.86 -12.21
CA PRO A 24 14.87 2.73 -11.58
C PRO A 24 14.48 4.21 -11.55
N PRO A 25 15.09 5.06 -10.66
CA PRO A 25 16.10 4.69 -9.67
C PRO A 25 15.48 3.87 -8.54
N GLY A 26 16.33 3.08 -7.84
CA GLY A 26 15.87 2.21 -6.79
C GLY A 26 14.90 1.14 -7.28
N LYS A 27 14.19 0.54 -6.36
CA LYS A 27 13.14 -0.42 -6.70
C LYS A 27 12.04 -0.41 -5.65
N ALA A 28 10.85 -0.85 -6.06
CA ALA A 28 9.70 -1.00 -5.18
C ALA A 28 8.98 -2.29 -5.58
N ALA A 29 8.51 -3.02 -4.59
CA ALA A 29 7.80 -4.26 -4.82
C ALA A 29 6.60 -4.35 -3.86
N VAL A 30 5.54 -5.02 -4.31
CA VAL A 30 4.29 -5.13 -3.56
C VAL A 30 3.86 -6.59 -3.53
N ALA A 31 3.38 -7.02 -2.38
CA ALA A 31 2.80 -8.35 -2.20
C ALA A 31 1.36 -8.19 -1.70
N ARG A 32 0.40 -8.44 -2.57
CA ARG A 32 -1.01 -8.40 -2.20
C ARG A 32 -1.33 -9.59 -1.31
N ALA A 33 -1.90 -9.32 -0.14
CA ALA A 33 -2.24 -10.37 0.83
C ALA A 33 -3.65 -10.94 0.61
N LEU A 34 -4.59 -10.10 0.19
CA LEU A 34 -5.96 -10.52 -0.08
C LEU A 34 -6.39 -10.05 -1.46
N SER A 35 -7.06 -10.95 -2.20
CA SER A 35 -7.67 -10.62 -3.49
C SER A 35 -9.09 -10.09 -3.29
N ASN A 36 -9.66 -9.49 -4.34
CA ASN A 36 -11.06 -9.02 -4.33
C ASN A 36 -12.05 -10.16 -4.16
N GLU A 37 -11.67 -11.38 -4.50
CA GLU A 37 -12.53 -12.55 -4.32
C GLU A 37 -12.74 -12.89 -2.86
N ILE A 38 -11.76 -12.55 -2.03
CA ILE A 38 -11.81 -12.79 -0.58
C ILE A 38 -12.38 -11.58 0.14
N SER A 39 -11.87 -10.39 -0.17
CA SER A 39 -12.32 -9.16 0.48
C SER A 39 -12.47 -8.03 -0.55
N PRO A 40 -13.70 -7.80 -1.03
CA PRO A 40 -13.94 -6.66 -1.91
C PRO A 40 -13.92 -5.32 -1.16
N ASN A 41 -14.04 -5.35 0.16
CA ASN A 41 -14.10 -4.13 0.97
C ASN A 41 -12.72 -3.58 1.27
N LEU A 42 -11.76 -4.43 1.60
CA LEU A 42 -10.41 -4.00 1.96
C LEU A 42 -9.38 -4.62 1.03
N GLY A 43 -8.48 -3.77 0.52
CA GLY A 43 -7.27 -4.24 -0.12
C GLY A 43 -6.16 -4.21 0.92
N ILE A 44 -5.45 -5.32 1.10
CA ILE A 44 -4.43 -5.43 2.14
C ILE A 44 -3.18 -6.06 1.52
N GLY A 45 -2.03 -5.53 1.89
CA GLY A 45 -0.77 -6.10 1.44
C GLY A 45 0.42 -5.55 2.17
N PHE A 46 1.58 -5.95 1.69
CA PHE A 46 2.86 -5.47 2.16
C PHE A 46 3.64 -4.90 0.98
N ALA A 47 4.54 -3.98 1.26
CA ALA A 47 5.38 -3.39 0.23
C ALA A 47 6.79 -3.22 0.75
N ARG A 48 7.74 -3.35 -0.16
CA ARG A 48 9.16 -3.12 0.14
C ARG A 48 9.65 -2.04 -0.81
N TRP A 49 10.08 -0.94 -0.24
CA TRP A 49 10.65 0.20 -0.98
C TRP A 49 12.15 0.26 -0.75
N GLU A 50 12.91 0.41 -1.82
CA GLU A 50 14.37 0.52 -1.77
C GLU A 50 14.81 1.67 -2.66
N GLY A 51 14.39 2.88 -2.31
CA GLY A 51 14.81 4.11 -2.97
C GLY A 51 14.02 4.52 -4.20
N ALA A 52 13.02 3.76 -4.61
CA ALA A 52 12.17 4.17 -5.72
C ALA A 52 11.34 5.40 -5.35
N GLU A 53 11.06 6.25 -6.33
CA GLU A 53 10.14 7.36 -6.17
C GLU A 53 8.99 7.14 -7.14
N VAL A 54 7.78 6.98 -6.61
CA VAL A 54 6.59 6.67 -7.41
C VAL A 54 5.52 7.73 -7.18
N ALA A 55 5.24 8.52 -8.21
CA ALA A 55 4.18 9.52 -8.17
C ALA A 55 2.83 8.85 -8.42
N TRP A 56 1.83 9.22 -7.65
CA TRP A 56 0.51 8.61 -7.72
C TRP A 56 -0.54 9.56 -7.14
N THR A 57 -1.75 9.46 -7.63
CA THR A 57 -2.91 10.08 -6.99
C THR A 57 -3.79 8.94 -6.51
N VAL A 58 -3.98 8.82 -5.20
CA VAL A 58 -4.67 7.66 -4.66
C VAL A 58 -6.16 7.68 -5.01
N LEU A 59 -6.67 6.53 -5.45
CA LEU A 59 -8.06 6.31 -5.85
C LEU A 59 -8.85 5.58 -4.76
N TYR A 60 -8.38 5.68 -3.52
CA TYR A 60 -8.89 4.97 -2.35
C TYR A 60 -8.38 5.67 -1.10
N ASP A 61 -8.99 5.37 0.03
CA ASP A 61 -8.42 5.75 1.32
C ASP A 61 -7.33 4.74 1.66
N GLU A 62 -6.22 5.21 2.17
CA GLU A 62 -5.08 4.33 2.46
C GLU A 62 -4.54 4.56 3.87
N VAL A 63 -4.18 3.46 4.54
CA VAL A 63 -3.39 3.49 5.77
C VAL A 63 -2.11 2.72 5.51
N ILE A 64 -0.99 3.34 5.85
CA ILE A 64 0.34 2.70 5.77
C ILE A 64 0.90 2.62 7.17
N PHE A 65 1.47 1.47 7.53
CA PHE A 65 2.16 1.30 8.80
C PHE A 65 3.51 0.62 8.56
N VAL A 66 4.56 1.23 9.09
CA VAL A 66 5.94 0.79 8.83
C VAL A 66 6.35 -0.31 9.79
N ILE A 67 6.98 -1.35 9.24
CA ILE A 67 7.50 -2.49 9.99
C ILE A 67 9.01 -2.35 10.18
N GLU A 68 9.74 -1.99 9.11
CA GLU A 68 11.19 -1.80 9.13
C GLU A 68 11.57 -0.61 8.28
N GLY A 69 12.65 0.08 8.65
CA GLY A 69 13.21 1.16 7.86
C GLY A 69 12.50 2.48 8.05
N CYS A 70 12.54 3.33 7.02
CA CYS A 70 11.91 4.63 7.02
C CYS A 70 11.22 4.85 5.69
N PHE A 71 9.90 4.93 5.72
CA PHE A 71 9.09 5.24 4.54
C PHE A 71 8.96 6.75 4.42
N GLU A 72 9.00 7.27 3.21
CA GLU A 72 8.87 8.70 2.96
C GLU A 72 7.72 8.97 2.02
N LEU A 73 6.94 10.00 2.35
CA LEU A 73 5.82 10.42 1.53
C LEU A 73 5.89 11.94 1.36
N LYS A 74 5.78 12.40 0.12
CA LYS A 74 5.65 13.82 -0.19
C LYS A 74 4.24 14.07 -0.66
N ALA A 75 3.52 14.98 0.01
CA ALA A 75 2.16 15.35 -0.35
C ALA A 75 1.83 16.72 0.24
N ASN A 76 1.03 17.53 -0.47
CA ASN A 76 0.55 18.82 0.03
C ASN A 76 1.68 19.76 0.50
N HIS A 77 2.83 19.74 -0.19
CA HIS A 77 4.03 20.51 0.17
C HIS A 77 4.67 20.10 1.49
N GLU A 78 4.28 18.94 2.02
CA GLU A 78 4.83 18.35 3.24
C GLU A 78 5.66 17.11 2.89
N HIS A 79 6.63 16.83 3.74
CA HIS A 79 7.45 15.63 3.63
C HIS A 79 7.32 14.84 4.92
N TYR A 80 6.69 13.67 4.82
CA TYR A 80 6.47 12.79 5.96
C TYR A 80 7.52 11.69 5.97
N ARG A 81 8.13 11.49 7.14
CA ARG A 81 9.07 10.40 7.37
C ARG A 81 8.45 9.49 8.41
N VAL A 82 8.23 8.24 8.05
CA VAL A 82 7.46 7.29 8.87
C VAL A 82 8.37 6.15 9.30
N GLU A 83 8.48 5.96 10.60
CA GLU A 83 9.33 4.94 11.21
C GLU A 83 8.51 3.79 11.76
N PRO A 84 9.14 2.64 12.11
CA PRO A 84 8.41 1.52 12.68
C PRO A 84 7.57 1.93 13.89
N GLY A 85 6.32 1.48 13.92
CA GLY A 85 5.36 1.84 14.97
C GLY A 85 4.54 3.06 14.66
N GLN A 86 4.84 3.76 13.57
CA GLN A 86 4.07 4.92 13.11
C GLN A 86 3.22 4.54 11.91
N MET A 87 2.17 5.31 11.66
CA MET A 87 1.30 5.10 10.51
C MET A 87 0.92 6.42 9.85
N LEU A 88 0.56 6.33 8.57
CA LEU A 88 0.02 7.45 7.80
C LEU A 88 -1.44 7.18 7.48
N TRP A 89 -2.25 8.22 7.56
CA TRP A 89 -3.58 8.27 7.00
C TRP A 89 -3.51 9.07 5.70
N ILE A 90 -3.94 8.47 4.60
CA ILE A 90 -3.91 9.09 3.27
C ILE A 90 -5.31 9.05 2.69
N PRO A 91 -6.01 10.20 2.63
CA PRO A 91 -7.36 10.21 2.06
C PRO A 91 -7.34 10.12 0.54
N GLU A 92 -8.40 9.55 -0.01
CA GLU A 92 -8.61 9.46 -1.45
C GLU A 92 -8.42 10.84 -2.11
N GLY A 93 -7.79 10.85 -3.28
CA GLY A 93 -7.54 12.07 -4.04
C GLY A 93 -6.22 12.77 -3.72
N THR A 94 -5.47 12.28 -2.74
CA THR A 94 -4.17 12.87 -2.41
C THR A 94 -3.17 12.60 -3.53
N GLU A 95 -2.57 13.69 -4.03
CA GLU A 95 -1.45 13.59 -4.98
C GLU A 95 -0.17 13.48 -4.16
N LEU A 96 0.61 12.45 -4.43
CA LEU A 96 1.76 12.14 -3.60
C LEU A 96 2.91 11.51 -4.38
N VAL A 97 4.05 11.39 -3.70
CA VAL A 97 5.19 10.60 -4.15
C VAL A 97 5.58 9.66 -3.02
N TYR A 98 5.53 8.37 -3.28
CA TYR A 98 6.03 7.35 -2.35
C TYR A 98 7.54 7.23 -2.49
N GLY A 99 8.26 7.10 -1.38
CA GLY A 99 9.71 6.98 -1.39
C GLY A 99 10.27 6.32 -0.14
N GLY A 100 11.59 6.40 0.00
CA GLY A 100 12.29 5.90 1.18
C GLY A 100 12.75 4.45 1.06
N TYR A 101 13.12 3.88 2.20
CA TYR A 101 13.66 2.53 2.32
C TYR A 101 12.93 1.85 3.48
N ALA A 102 11.92 1.04 3.18
CA ALA A 102 11.08 0.47 4.22
C ALA A 102 10.37 -0.80 3.78
N LEU A 103 10.08 -1.63 4.76
CA LEU A 103 9.06 -2.68 4.66
C LEU A 103 7.85 -2.15 5.41
N PHE A 104 6.70 -2.12 4.77
CA PHE A 104 5.48 -1.59 5.38
C PHE A 104 4.25 -2.39 4.96
N GLY A 105 3.23 -2.34 5.81
CA GLY A 105 1.91 -2.86 5.48
C GLY A 105 1.02 -1.73 5.00
N TYR A 106 0.04 -2.06 4.15
CA TYR A 106 -0.94 -1.08 3.71
C TYR A 106 -2.34 -1.69 3.73
N VAL A 107 -3.31 -0.82 3.96
CA VAL A 107 -4.73 -1.16 3.87
C VAL A 107 -5.38 -0.07 3.02
N VAL A 108 -6.16 -0.48 2.01
CA VAL A 108 -6.90 0.46 1.15
C VAL A 108 -8.38 0.13 1.15
N TYR A 109 -9.21 1.17 1.03
CA TYR A 109 -10.65 1.03 0.92
C TYR A 109 -11.16 2.00 -0.17
N PRO A 110 -11.98 1.53 -1.13
CA PRO A 110 -12.47 0.15 -1.27
C PRO A 110 -11.41 -0.76 -1.88
N GLY A 111 -11.46 -2.04 -1.52
CA GLY A 111 -10.51 -3.03 -2.04
C GLY A 111 -10.65 -3.30 -3.54
N ASP A 112 -11.83 -3.06 -4.10
CA ASP A 112 -12.12 -3.22 -5.52
C ASP A 112 -12.02 -1.91 -6.30
N TRP A 113 -11.17 -0.98 -5.84
CA TRP A 113 -11.03 0.36 -6.44
C TRP A 113 -10.70 0.31 -7.94
N LYS A 114 -9.93 -0.68 -8.38
CA LYS A 114 -9.59 -0.80 -9.81
C LYS A 114 -10.85 -1.04 -10.64
N ARG A 115 -11.72 -1.92 -10.17
CA ARG A 115 -12.99 -2.22 -10.86
C ARG A 115 -13.87 -0.98 -10.88
N GLN A 116 -13.98 -0.27 -9.75
CA GLN A 116 -14.81 0.92 -9.65
C GLN A 116 -14.35 2.04 -10.59
N HIS A 117 -13.08 2.07 -10.94
CA HIS A 117 -12.50 3.08 -11.83
C HIS A 117 -12.25 2.55 -13.24
N GLY A 118 -12.72 1.34 -13.56
CA GLY A 118 -12.56 0.77 -14.90
C GLY A 118 -11.12 0.41 -15.24
N LEU A 119 -10.30 0.06 -14.25
CA LEU A 119 -8.88 -0.23 -14.44
C LEU A 119 -8.55 -1.73 -14.42
N GLU A 120 -9.58 -2.59 -14.36
CA GLU A 120 -9.39 -4.05 -14.47
C GLU A 120 -9.67 -4.55 -15.86
#